data_6698723a31f01bb381ae1bc70c52b4fb
#
_entry.id   6698723a31f01bb381ae1bc70c52b4fb
#
_cell.length_a   1.000
_cell.length_b   1.000
_cell.length_c   1.000
_cell.angle_alpha   90.00
_cell.angle_beta   90.00
_cell.angle_gamma   90.00
#
_symmetry.space_group_name_H-M   'P 1'
#
loop_
_entity.id
_entity.type
_entity.pdbx_description
1 polymer ?
#
loop_
_entity_poly.entity_id
_entity_poly.type
_entity_poly.pdbx_seq_one_letter_code
_entity_poly.pdbx_strand_id
1 'polypeptide(L)'
;KYYRAYVEEGDVTPHQELIINRYAQMIEELELKPVVLEKITKSILNLATLPIEDNLFLYDSFLAAGENNNAKLVAAFFNKNGLNARYIHPKDAGIFVSSEPGNARILPSSYDKIEELTNFEEVLVIPGFFGVTKDNQICTFSRGGSDITGSIIAAGVKADLYENFTDVDGIFAAHPGIIHEPDSIPELTYREMRELAYAGFSVLHDEALIPAYRGKIPLVIKNTNNPNHPGTKIILNHTDKAIPVVGIAGDSNFVSINMSKYLMNREVGFGRKVLQILEELNIRWEHMPTGIDDLSIILRESELTPIKEEEILRQLRQKIEVDHAEIEH
;
A
#
# COMPACT_ATOMS: atom_id res chain seq x y z
N LYS A 1 -5.66 -5.96 19.72
CA LYS A 1 -6.04 -6.33 21.10
C LYS A 1 -4.86 -6.14 22.06
N TYR A 2 -3.69 -6.78 21.80
CA TYR A 2 -2.50 -6.64 22.67
C TYR A 2 -2.10 -5.17 22.87
N TYR A 3 -1.95 -4.38 21.78
CA TYR A 3 -1.68 -2.94 21.84
C TYR A 3 -2.69 -2.20 22.72
N ARG A 4 -3.99 -2.44 22.51
CA ARG A 4 -5.05 -1.78 23.28
C ARG A 4 -4.96 -2.10 24.78
N ALA A 5 -4.76 -3.39 25.13
CA ALA A 5 -4.58 -3.79 26.51
C ALA A 5 -3.35 -3.11 27.14
N TYR A 6 -2.28 -2.93 26.38
CA TYR A 6 -1.06 -2.28 26.84
C TYR A 6 -1.27 -0.78 27.12
N VAL A 7 -1.90 -0.06 26.21
CA VAL A 7 -2.13 1.40 26.35
C VAL A 7 -3.17 1.71 27.42
N GLU A 8 -4.17 0.84 27.60
CA GLU A 8 -5.20 0.98 28.63
C GLU A 8 -4.75 0.46 30.01
N GLU A 9 -3.45 0.17 30.20
CA GLU A 9 -2.87 -0.38 31.43
C GLU A 9 -3.56 -1.67 31.93
N GLY A 10 -4.13 -2.44 30.97
CA GLY A 10 -4.76 -3.72 31.25
C GLY A 10 -3.75 -4.86 31.38
N ASP A 11 -4.26 -6.05 31.72
CA ASP A 11 -3.44 -7.26 31.74
C ASP A 11 -3.10 -7.69 30.30
N VAL A 12 -1.84 -7.58 29.93
CA VAL A 12 -1.30 -7.95 28.63
C VAL A 12 -0.98 -9.44 28.51
N THR A 13 -0.86 -10.14 29.63
CA THR A 13 -0.41 -11.55 29.70
C THR A 13 -1.24 -12.47 28.82
N PRO A 14 -2.59 -12.46 28.86
CA PRO A 14 -3.38 -13.35 28.02
C PRO A 14 -3.16 -13.13 26.51
N HIS A 15 -2.87 -11.89 26.10
CA HIS A 15 -2.59 -11.56 24.69
C HIS A 15 -1.20 -12.02 24.26
N GLN A 16 -0.20 -11.89 25.13
CA GLN A 16 1.15 -12.40 24.91
C GLN A 16 1.14 -13.90 24.79
N GLU A 17 0.52 -14.60 25.75
CA GLU A 17 0.40 -16.06 25.75
C GLU A 17 -0.30 -16.59 24.51
N LEU A 18 -1.40 -15.96 24.08
CA LEU A 18 -2.12 -16.36 22.87
C LEU A 18 -1.20 -16.31 21.63
N ILE A 19 -0.42 -15.24 21.48
CA ILE A 19 0.49 -15.08 20.34
C ILE A 19 1.64 -16.08 20.45
N ILE A 20 2.26 -16.19 21.62
CA ILE A 20 3.40 -17.09 21.87
C ILE A 20 2.99 -18.54 21.65
N ASN A 21 1.83 -18.97 22.18
CA ASN A 21 1.31 -20.32 21.97
C ASN A 21 1.05 -20.63 20.49
N ARG A 22 0.57 -19.65 19.72
CA ARG A 22 0.41 -19.84 18.27
C ARG A 22 1.74 -20.07 17.57
N TYR A 23 2.78 -19.32 17.92
CA TYR A 23 4.12 -19.57 17.37
C TYR A 23 4.73 -20.88 17.88
N ALA A 24 4.49 -21.26 19.14
CA ALA A 24 4.94 -22.53 19.70
C ALA A 24 4.34 -23.72 18.93
N GLN A 25 3.03 -23.67 18.65
CA GLN A 25 2.35 -24.67 17.85
C GLN A 25 2.95 -24.78 16.43
N MET A 26 3.14 -23.64 15.74
CA MET A 26 3.73 -23.65 14.40
C MET A 26 5.16 -24.18 14.40
N ILE A 27 5.95 -23.85 15.42
CA ILE A 27 7.35 -24.32 15.56
C ILE A 27 7.39 -25.81 15.79
N GLU A 28 6.46 -26.35 16.58
CA GLU A 28 6.31 -27.80 16.79
C GLU A 28 5.85 -28.51 15.53
N GLU A 29 4.78 -28.05 14.88
CA GLU A 29 4.27 -28.63 13.62
C GLU A 29 5.31 -28.60 12.48
N LEU A 30 6.11 -27.53 12.42
CA LEU A 30 7.20 -27.39 11.46
C LEU A 30 8.50 -28.03 11.96
N GLU A 31 8.54 -28.64 13.14
CA GLU A 31 9.70 -29.26 13.79
C GLU A 31 10.96 -28.37 13.79
N LEU A 32 10.79 -27.10 14.11
CA LEU A 32 11.90 -26.14 14.16
C LEU A 32 12.61 -26.17 15.50
N LYS A 33 13.82 -25.62 15.54
CA LYS A 33 14.62 -25.56 16.79
C LYS A 33 13.97 -24.64 17.81
N PRO A 34 13.93 -25.01 19.12
CA PRO A 34 13.32 -24.20 20.19
C PRO A 34 13.85 -22.76 20.28
N VAL A 35 15.12 -22.52 19.91
CA VAL A 35 15.73 -21.19 19.90
C VAL A 35 14.96 -20.18 19.02
N VAL A 36 14.18 -20.65 18.04
CA VAL A 36 13.33 -19.78 17.20
C VAL A 36 12.21 -19.22 18.05
N LEU A 37 11.56 -20.07 18.87
CA LEU A 37 10.52 -19.63 19.81
C LEU A 37 11.06 -18.63 20.84
N GLU A 38 12.23 -18.89 21.39
CA GLU A 38 12.86 -17.98 22.38
C GLU A 38 13.06 -16.58 21.80
N LYS A 39 13.54 -16.46 20.56
CA LYS A 39 13.73 -15.18 19.88
C LYS A 39 12.40 -14.45 19.61
N ILE A 40 11.37 -15.19 19.20
CA ILE A 40 10.03 -14.63 18.93
C ILE A 40 9.38 -14.21 20.24
N THR A 41 9.43 -15.05 21.29
CA THR A 41 8.90 -14.74 22.61
C THR A 41 9.52 -13.45 23.17
N LYS A 42 10.85 -13.34 23.12
CA LYS A 42 11.55 -12.12 23.55
C LYS A 42 11.06 -10.88 22.79
N SER A 43 10.86 -11.01 21.48
CA SER A 43 10.35 -9.92 20.64
C SER A 43 8.94 -9.49 21.06
N ILE A 44 8.05 -10.44 21.36
CA ILE A 44 6.68 -10.17 21.78
C ILE A 44 6.65 -9.52 23.18
N LEU A 45 7.42 -10.04 24.12
CA LEU A 45 7.48 -9.50 25.49
C LEU A 45 8.06 -8.07 25.51
N ASN A 46 9.04 -7.78 24.68
CA ASN A 46 9.65 -6.47 24.56
C ASN A 46 8.68 -5.37 24.13
N LEU A 47 7.59 -5.69 23.43
CA LEU A 47 6.58 -4.69 23.06
C LEU A 47 5.96 -4.00 24.29
N ALA A 48 5.74 -4.74 25.37
CA ALA A 48 5.21 -4.20 26.62
C ALA A 48 6.27 -3.48 27.49
N THR A 49 7.45 -3.23 26.98
CA THR A 49 8.49 -2.42 27.63
C THR A 49 8.71 -1.07 26.94
N LEU A 50 8.02 -0.84 25.81
CA LEU A 50 8.14 0.41 25.08
C LEU A 50 7.42 1.55 25.83
N PRO A 51 7.95 2.79 25.81
CA PRO A 51 7.27 3.91 26.46
C PRO A 51 5.92 4.18 25.79
N ILE A 52 4.90 4.50 26.57
CA ILE A 52 3.54 4.81 26.10
C ILE A 52 3.44 6.32 25.81
N GLU A 53 3.92 7.15 26.74
CA GLU A 53 3.82 8.60 26.66
C GLU A 53 4.64 9.15 25.48
N ASP A 54 4.05 10.09 24.74
CA ASP A 54 4.64 10.79 23.60
C ASP A 54 5.22 9.86 22.49
N ASN A 55 4.84 8.59 22.49
CA ASN A 55 5.35 7.62 21.51
C ASN A 55 4.40 7.46 20.32
N LEU A 56 4.54 8.32 19.32
CA LEU A 56 3.78 8.27 18.07
C LEU A 56 3.98 6.96 17.28
N PHE A 57 5.11 6.26 17.48
CA PHE A 57 5.47 5.03 16.77
C PHE A 57 5.08 3.75 17.52
N LEU A 58 4.46 3.87 18.69
CA LEU A 58 4.11 2.72 19.52
C LEU A 58 3.17 1.76 18.76
N TYR A 59 2.13 2.29 18.15
CA TYR A 59 1.18 1.49 17.37
C TYR A 59 1.85 0.75 16.22
N ASP A 60 2.70 1.43 15.46
CA ASP A 60 3.47 0.87 14.35
C ASP A 60 4.39 -0.26 14.81
N SER A 61 4.98 -0.15 16.00
CA SER A 61 5.82 -1.21 16.61
C SER A 61 5.03 -2.48 16.86
N PHE A 62 3.78 -2.36 17.36
CA PHE A 62 2.90 -3.51 17.57
C PHE A 62 2.41 -4.11 16.26
N LEU A 63 2.08 -3.29 15.25
CA LEU A 63 1.67 -3.74 13.92
C LEU A 63 2.79 -4.52 13.23
N ALA A 64 4.00 -3.98 13.23
CA ALA A 64 5.17 -4.58 12.56
C ALA A 64 5.63 -5.90 13.19
N ALA A 65 5.28 -6.14 14.46
CA ALA A 65 5.76 -7.31 15.20
C ALA A 65 5.33 -8.64 14.58
N GLY A 66 4.13 -8.69 13.97
CA GLY A 66 3.63 -9.89 13.29
C GLY A 66 4.52 -10.28 12.12
N GLU A 67 4.71 -9.37 11.17
CA GLU A 67 5.54 -9.54 9.98
C GLU A 67 6.99 -9.84 10.36
N ASN A 68 7.52 -9.12 11.34
CA ASN A 68 8.88 -9.29 11.81
C ASN A 68 9.13 -10.69 12.40
N ASN A 69 8.21 -11.20 13.20
CA ASN A 69 8.36 -12.53 13.80
C ASN A 69 8.08 -13.65 12.79
N ASN A 70 7.15 -13.43 11.85
CA ASN A 70 6.89 -14.39 10.78
C ASN A 70 8.12 -14.55 9.87
N ALA A 71 8.82 -13.48 9.51
CA ALA A 71 10.04 -13.56 8.71
C ALA A 71 11.15 -14.38 9.41
N LYS A 72 11.27 -14.30 10.73
CA LYS A 72 12.21 -15.14 11.51
C LYS A 72 11.82 -16.62 11.43
N LEU A 73 10.53 -16.94 11.51
CA LEU A 73 9.99 -18.30 11.38
C LEU A 73 10.27 -18.86 9.99
N VAL A 74 9.97 -18.08 8.93
CA VAL A 74 10.19 -18.48 7.52
C VAL A 74 11.67 -18.74 7.24
N ALA A 75 12.58 -17.87 7.68
CA ALA A 75 14.01 -18.09 7.52
C ALA A 75 14.48 -19.39 8.20
N ALA A 76 13.95 -19.69 9.40
CA ALA A 76 14.25 -20.94 10.08
C ALA A 76 13.69 -22.16 9.34
N PHE A 77 12.49 -22.06 8.79
CA PHE A 77 11.86 -23.10 7.99
C PHE A 77 12.63 -23.38 6.70
N PHE A 78 13.09 -22.36 5.99
CA PHE A 78 13.93 -22.52 4.81
C PHE A 78 15.22 -23.26 5.13
N ASN A 79 15.90 -22.88 6.21
CA ASN A 79 17.13 -23.56 6.65
C ASN A 79 16.89 -25.02 7.02
N LYS A 80 15.77 -25.34 7.67
CA LYS A 80 15.40 -26.74 7.97
C LYS A 80 15.25 -27.55 6.68
N ASN A 81 14.71 -26.95 5.62
CA ASN A 81 14.49 -27.61 4.33
C ASN A 81 15.69 -27.51 3.37
N GLY A 82 16.87 -27.17 3.87
CA GLY A 82 18.12 -27.21 3.12
C GLY A 82 18.42 -25.98 2.25
N LEU A 83 17.58 -24.93 2.35
CA LEU A 83 17.86 -23.63 1.73
C LEU A 83 18.70 -22.80 2.71
N ASN A 84 19.87 -22.33 2.26
CA ASN A 84 20.67 -21.42 3.07
C ASN A 84 19.98 -20.05 3.12
N ALA A 85 19.25 -19.77 4.21
CA ALA A 85 18.42 -18.57 4.34
C ALA A 85 18.79 -17.75 5.58
N ARG A 86 18.70 -16.44 5.45
CA ARG A 86 19.00 -15.46 6.50
C ARG A 86 17.85 -14.49 6.71
N TYR A 87 17.37 -14.39 7.95
CA TYR A 87 16.51 -13.28 8.35
C TYR A 87 17.32 -11.99 8.45
N ILE A 88 16.82 -10.90 7.84
CA ILE A 88 17.41 -9.57 7.96
C ILE A 88 16.31 -8.59 8.42
N HIS A 89 16.58 -7.87 9.49
CA HIS A 89 15.69 -6.82 9.96
C HIS A 89 15.70 -5.63 8.99
N PRO A 90 14.59 -4.91 8.74
CA PRO A 90 14.54 -3.77 7.82
C PRO A 90 15.62 -2.72 8.05
N LYS A 91 16.00 -2.47 9.31
CA LYS A 91 17.13 -1.60 9.64
C LYS A 91 18.44 -2.08 9.01
N ASP A 92 18.71 -3.38 9.14
CA ASP A 92 19.96 -3.99 8.66
C ASP A 92 19.92 -4.16 7.14
N ALA A 93 18.72 -4.28 6.57
CA ALA A 93 18.48 -4.24 5.13
C ALA A 93 18.61 -2.82 4.53
N GLY A 94 18.71 -1.78 5.35
CA GLY A 94 18.81 -0.41 4.88
C GLY A 94 17.47 0.24 4.53
N ILE A 95 16.34 -0.29 4.97
CA ILE A 95 15.01 0.28 4.72
C ILE A 95 14.76 1.44 5.70
N PHE A 96 15.33 2.60 5.37
CA PHE A 96 15.14 3.83 6.13
C PHE A 96 13.98 4.64 5.56
N VAL A 97 13.12 5.14 6.46
CA VAL A 97 11.87 5.79 6.10
C VAL A 97 11.67 7.13 6.80
N SER A 98 10.70 7.90 6.32
CA SER A 98 10.23 9.13 6.96
C SER A 98 9.58 8.85 8.32
N SER A 99 9.40 9.90 9.13
CA SER A 99 8.82 9.81 10.48
C SER A 99 7.31 10.09 10.46
N GLU A 100 6.57 9.42 9.58
CA GLU A 100 5.12 9.55 9.41
C GLU A 100 4.45 8.20 9.71
N PRO A 101 4.05 7.91 10.98
CA PRO A 101 3.47 6.63 11.36
C PRO A 101 2.26 6.25 10.50
N GLY A 102 2.21 5.01 10.05
CA GLY A 102 1.14 4.50 9.16
C GLY A 102 1.19 5.01 7.73
N ASN A 103 2.13 5.90 7.38
CA ASN A 103 2.29 6.48 6.05
C ASN A 103 3.76 6.75 5.71
N ALA A 104 4.63 5.84 6.11
CA ALA A 104 6.07 5.95 5.88
C ALA A 104 6.41 6.05 4.40
N ARG A 105 7.45 6.82 4.09
CA ARG A 105 8.02 6.94 2.74
C ARG A 105 9.49 6.57 2.76
N ILE A 106 9.91 5.76 1.79
CA ILE A 106 11.33 5.37 1.67
C ILE A 106 12.21 6.60 1.45
N LEU A 107 13.31 6.68 2.18
CA LEU A 107 14.31 7.73 1.98
C LEU A 107 15.21 7.38 0.79
N PRO A 108 15.58 8.36 -0.08
CA PRO A 108 16.45 8.11 -1.23
C PRO A 108 17.78 7.43 -0.87
N SER A 109 18.35 7.76 0.29
CA SER A 109 19.61 7.16 0.79
C SER A 109 19.49 5.67 1.14
N SER A 110 18.27 5.12 1.22
CA SER A 110 18.06 3.70 1.48
C SER A 110 18.52 2.82 0.31
N TYR A 111 18.38 3.30 -0.91
CA TYR A 111 18.70 2.48 -2.09
C TYR A 111 20.16 2.06 -2.15
N ASP A 112 21.11 2.94 -1.77
CA ASP A 112 22.53 2.60 -1.70
C ASP A 112 22.81 1.50 -0.66
N LYS A 113 22.06 1.51 0.45
CA LYS A 113 22.18 0.47 1.50
C LYS A 113 21.51 -0.83 1.10
N ILE A 114 20.37 -0.77 0.44
CA ILE A 114 19.66 -1.96 -0.06
C ILE A 114 20.51 -2.66 -1.15
N GLU A 115 21.26 -1.92 -1.97
CA GLU A 115 22.17 -2.50 -2.96
C GLU A 115 23.24 -3.41 -2.31
N GLU A 116 23.67 -3.11 -1.07
CA GLU A 116 24.63 -3.96 -0.34
C GLU A 116 24.10 -5.40 -0.09
N LEU A 117 22.78 -5.61 -0.15
CA LEU A 117 22.16 -6.93 -0.01
C LEU A 117 22.58 -7.90 -1.13
N THR A 118 23.01 -7.39 -2.28
CA THR A 118 23.52 -8.20 -3.39
C THR A 118 24.84 -8.94 -3.06
N ASN A 119 25.50 -8.55 -1.97
CA ASN A 119 26.73 -9.20 -1.51
C ASN A 119 26.47 -10.52 -0.74
N PHE A 120 25.22 -10.83 -0.41
CA PHE A 120 24.85 -12.06 0.27
C PHE A 120 24.57 -13.17 -0.74
N GLU A 121 25.08 -14.36 -0.46
CA GLU A 121 24.81 -15.57 -1.26
C GLU A 121 23.58 -16.33 -0.76
N GLU A 122 23.11 -16.01 0.44
CA GLU A 122 21.96 -16.64 1.07
C GLU A 122 20.64 -16.11 0.52
N VAL A 123 19.58 -16.88 0.66
CA VAL A 123 18.19 -16.39 0.49
C VAL A 123 17.86 -15.45 1.64
N LEU A 124 17.63 -14.18 1.33
CA LEU A 124 17.32 -13.19 2.33
C LEU A 124 15.82 -13.13 2.61
N VAL A 125 15.43 -13.28 3.87
CA VAL A 125 14.05 -13.16 4.33
C VAL A 125 13.91 -11.85 5.10
N ILE A 126 13.25 -10.89 4.49
CA ILE A 126 13.08 -9.53 5.02
C ILE A 126 11.59 -9.31 5.27
N PRO A 127 11.18 -8.92 6.49
CA PRO A 127 9.79 -8.59 6.76
C PRO A 127 9.37 -7.35 5.98
N GLY A 128 8.20 -7.41 5.36
CA GLY A 128 7.60 -6.28 4.66
C GLY A 128 6.81 -5.35 5.60
N PHE A 129 6.13 -4.37 5.00
CA PHE A 129 5.17 -3.48 5.63
C PHE A 129 5.77 -2.33 6.46
N PHE A 130 7.02 -2.38 6.90
CA PHE A 130 7.63 -1.35 7.73
C PHE A 130 9.10 -1.10 7.40
N GLY A 131 9.57 0.08 7.78
CA GLY A 131 10.97 0.46 7.80
C GLY A 131 11.36 1.06 9.15
N VAL A 132 12.53 1.70 9.20
CA VAL A 132 13.06 2.31 10.42
C VAL A 132 13.40 3.78 10.14
N THR A 133 12.99 4.67 11.03
CA THR A 133 13.35 6.09 10.94
C THR A 133 14.82 6.32 11.30
N LYS A 134 15.34 7.53 11.07
CA LYS A 134 16.69 7.92 11.46
C LYS A 134 16.94 7.78 12.98
N ASP A 135 15.87 7.92 13.77
CA ASP A 135 15.91 7.80 15.24
C ASP A 135 15.66 6.36 15.70
N ASN A 136 15.76 5.37 14.81
CA ASN A 136 15.53 3.95 15.06
C ASN A 136 14.10 3.60 15.51
N GLN A 137 13.10 4.41 15.19
CA GLN A 137 11.71 4.09 15.45
C GLN A 137 11.16 3.24 14.29
N ILE A 138 10.32 2.26 14.61
CA ILE A 138 9.59 1.48 13.61
C ILE A 138 8.48 2.35 13.05
N CYS A 139 8.38 2.41 11.73
CA CYS A 139 7.38 3.20 11.03
C CYS A 139 6.80 2.38 9.88
N THR A 140 5.48 2.22 9.86
CA THR A 140 4.79 1.37 8.88
C THR A 140 4.43 2.15 7.64
N PHE A 141 4.45 1.45 6.48
CA PHE A 141 3.91 1.99 5.23
C PHE A 141 2.38 2.04 5.29
N SER A 142 1.79 2.75 4.34
CA SER A 142 0.35 2.75 4.09
C SER A 142 -0.16 1.36 3.68
N ARG A 143 -1.44 1.27 3.30
CA ARG A 143 -2.04 0.03 2.79
C ARG A 143 -1.21 -0.53 1.62
N GLY A 144 -1.07 -1.86 1.57
CA GLY A 144 -0.20 -2.52 0.58
C GLY A 144 1.30 -2.44 0.92
N GLY A 145 1.64 -2.17 2.18
CA GLY A 145 3.02 -1.95 2.62
C GLY A 145 3.99 -3.09 2.35
N SER A 146 3.52 -4.35 2.33
CA SER A 146 4.37 -5.49 1.98
C SER A 146 4.74 -5.46 0.50
N ASP A 147 3.80 -5.11 -0.39
CA ASP A 147 4.05 -4.95 -1.82
C ASP A 147 5.00 -3.77 -2.08
N ILE A 148 4.81 -2.67 -1.33
CA ILE A 148 5.72 -1.51 -1.36
C ILE A 148 7.13 -1.94 -0.97
N THR A 149 7.28 -2.74 0.09
CA THR A 149 8.59 -3.23 0.55
C THR A 149 9.26 -4.10 -0.51
N GLY A 150 8.53 -5.05 -1.11
CA GLY A 150 9.04 -5.89 -2.19
C GLY A 150 9.51 -5.07 -3.39
N SER A 151 8.75 -4.06 -3.78
CA SER A 151 9.08 -3.14 -4.87
C SER A 151 10.33 -2.27 -4.56
N ILE A 152 10.47 -1.80 -3.31
CA ILE A 152 11.64 -1.05 -2.86
C ILE A 152 12.90 -1.91 -2.90
N ILE A 153 12.82 -3.14 -2.37
CA ILE A 153 13.95 -4.08 -2.37
C ILE A 153 14.33 -4.43 -3.80
N ALA A 154 13.36 -4.81 -4.65
CA ALA A 154 13.60 -5.13 -6.03
C ALA A 154 14.33 -4.00 -6.79
N ALA A 155 13.90 -2.75 -6.58
CA ALA A 155 14.56 -1.58 -7.17
C ALA A 155 15.97 -1.37 -6.61
N GLY A 156 16.16 -1.54 -5.29
CA GLY A 156 17.44 -1.31 -4.63
C GLY A 156 18.51 -2.33 -5.00
N VAL A 157 18.15 -3.61 -5.10
CA VAL A 157 19.07 -4.67 -5.54
C VAL A 157 19.19 -4.77 -7.06
N LYS A 158 18.44 -3.95 -7.81
CA LYS A 158 18.39 -3.99 -9.28
C LYS A 158 18.01 -5.38 -9.77
N ALA A 159 16.93 -5.94 -9.21
CA ALA A 159 16.48 -7.29 -9.49
C ALA A 159 16.15 -7.49 -10.98
N ASP A 160 16.38 -8.68 -11.49
CA ASP A 160 15.97 -9.08 -12.85
C ASP A 160 14.45 -9.19 -12.96
N LEU A 161 13.78 -9.53 -11.85
CA LEU A 161 12.35 -9.75 -11.77
C LEU A 161 11.86 -9.53 -10.34
N TYR A 162 10.70 -8.88 -10.18
CA TYR A 162 9.92 -8.87 -8.94
C TYR A 162 8.69 -9.77 -9.11
N GLU A 163 8.63 -10.89 -8.39
CA GLU A 163 7.45 -11.74 -8.34
C GLU A 163 6.61 -11.37 -7.09
N ASN A 164 5.39 -10.91 -7.32
CA ASN A 164 4.43 -10.63 -6.26
C ASN A 164 3.42 -11.77 -6.18
N PHE A 165 3.45 -12.52 -5.07
CA PHE A 165 2.53 -13.62 -4.83
C PHE A 165 1.32 -13.17 -4.01
N THR A 166 0.13 -13.43 -4.56
CA THR A 166 -1.16 -13.08 -3.97
C THR A 166 -2.11 -14.29 -4.02
N ASP A 167 -3.40 -14.09 -3.80
CA ASP A 167 -4.45 -15.13 -3.79
C ASP A 167 -5.23 -15.24 -5.11
N VAL A 168 -4.85 -14.44 -6.14
CA VAL A 168 -5.49 -14.47 -7.47
C VAL A 168 -4.47 -14.83 -8.56
N ASP A 169 -4.95 -15.43 -9.67
CA ASP A 169 -4.11 -15.90 -10.77
C ASP A 169 -3.45 -14.78 -11.61
N GLY A 170 -3.75 -13.54 -11.31
CA GLY A 170 -3.25 -12.36 -12.03
C GLY A 170 -4.30 -11.27 -12.10
N ILE A 171 -4.16 -10.37 -13.06
CA ILE A 171 -5.09 -9.30 -13.32
C ILE A 171 -6.10 -9.74 -14.40
N PHE A 172 -7.37 -9.47 -14.17
CA PHE A 172 -8.44 -9.77 -15.11
C PHE A 172 -8.86 -8.53 -15.90
N ALA A 173 -9.39 -8.73 -17.11
CA ALA A 173 -9.85 -7.64 -17.97
C ALA A 173 -11.08 -6.88 -17.43
N ALA A 174 -11.79 -7.50 -16.47
CA ALA A 174 -12.92 -6.90 -15.76
C ALA A 174 -13.01 -7.47 -14.34
N HIS A 175 -13.75 -6.80 -13.45
CA HIS A 175 -13.91 -7.26 -12.07
C HIS A 175 -14.70 -8.59 -12.01
N PRO A 176 -14.14 -9.68 -11.44
CA PRO A 176 -14.77 -11.01 -11.44
C PRO A 176 -16.07 -11.09 -10.62
N GLY A 177 -16.31 -10.15 -9.72
CA GLY A 177 -17.59 -10.02 -9.01
C GLY A 177 -18.73 -9.41 -9.84
N ILE A 178 -18.40 -8.81 -10.99
CA ILE A 178 -19.37 -8.16 -11.89
C ILE A 178 -19.52 -8.96 -13.19
N ILE A 179 -18.41 -9.43 -13.74
CA ILE A 179 -18.37 -10.21 -14.98
C ILE A 179 -18.04 -11.66 -14.65
N HIS A 180 -18.84 -12.58 -15.13
CA HIS A 180 -18.58 -14.01 -14.98
C HIS A 180 -17.41 -14.44 -15.87
N GLU A 181 -16.39 -15.07 -15.27
CA GLU A 181 -15.21 -15.60 -15.95
C GLU A 181 -14.51 -14.55 -16.88
N PRO A 182 -14.07 -13.41 -16.36
CA PRO A 182 -13.37 -12.44 -17.18
C PRO A 182 -12.02 -12.99 -17.65
N ASP A 183 -11.59 -12.62 -18.83
CA ASP A 183 -10.29 -13.00 -19.38
C ASP A 183 -9.14 -12.49 -18.48
N SER A 184 -8.12 -13.33 -18.28
CA SER A 184 -6.87 -12.93 -17.63
C SER A 184 -6.02 -12.09 -18.59
N ILE A 185 -5.47 -10.98 -18.09
CA ILE A 185 -4.55 -10.13 -18.83
C ILE A 185 -3.13 -10.70 -18.71
N PRO A 186 -2.50 -11.18 -19.79
CA PRO A 186 -1.17 -11.77 -19.70
C PRO A 186 -0.08 -10.71 -19.47
N GLU A 187 -0.25 -9.50 -19.98
CA GLU A 187 0.75 -8.44 -19.90
C GLU A 187 0.11 -7.05 -19.84
N LEU A 188 0.62 -6.20 -18.97
CA LEU A 188 0.23 -4.81 -18.76
C LEU A 188 1.47 -3.92 -18.73
N THR A 189 1.34 -2.66 -19.14
CA THR A 189 2.34 -1.66 -18.77
C THR A 189 2.10 -1.15 -17.35
N TYR A 190 3.13 -0.60 -16.72
CA TYR A 190 3.01 0.09 -15.43
C TYR A 190 1.94 1.19 -15.43
N ARG A 191 1.79 1.88 -16.55
CA ARG A 191 0.77 2.93 -16.71
C ARG A 191 -0.64 2.34 -16.70
N GLU A 192 -0.88 1.30 -17.49
CA GLU A 192 -2.19 0.61 -17.55
C GLU A 192 -2.55 0.02 -16.19
N MET A 193 -1.60 -0.66 -15.53
CA MET A 193 -1.81 -1.20 -14.19
C MET A 193 -2.19 -0.11 -13.19
N ARG A 194 -1.51 1.04 -13.23
CA ARG A 194 -1.81 2.16 -12.34
C ARG A 194 -3.20 2.74 -12.58
N GLU A 195 -3.60 2.89 -13.83
CA GLU A 195 -4.96 3.36 -14.18
C GLU A 195 -6.03 2.36 -13.68
N LEU A 196 -5.81 1.05 -13.87
CA LEU A 196 -6.72 0.02 -13.38
C LEU A 196 -6.77 -0.01 -11.84
N ALA A 197 -5.62 0.05 -11.17
CA ALA A 197 -5.55 0.06 -9.70
C ALA A 197 -6.27 1.28 -9.11
N TYR A 198 -6.09 2.45 -9.70
CA TYR A 198 -6.78 3.67 -9.29
C TYR A 198 -8.30 3.58 -9.49
N ALA A 199 -8.74 2.94 -10.56
CA ALA A 199 -10.15 2.77 -10.87
C ALA A 199 -10.84 1.59 -10.12
N GLY A 200 -10.20 1.00 -9.11
CA GLY A 200 -10.82 0.00 -8.21
C GLY A 200 -10.29 -1.44 -8.32
N PHE A 201 -9.28 -1.71 -9.14
CA PHE A 201 -8.60 -3.01 -9.13
C PHE A 201 -7.70 -3.12 -7.90
N SER A 202 -8.11 -3.90 -6.90
CA SER A 202 -7.46 -3.98 -5.59
C SER A 202 -6.35 -5.03 -5.47
N VAL A 203 -5.87 -5.60 -6.57
CA VAL A 203 -4.86 -6.69 -6.54
C VAL A 203 -3.49 -6.19 -6.09
N LEU A 204 -3.10 -4.99 -6.52
CA LEU A 204 -1.85 -4.34 -6.12
C LEU A 204 -2.09 -2.85 -5.90
N HIS A 205 -1.61 -2.32 -4.78
CA HIS A 205 -1.75 -0.90 -4.48
C HIS A 205 -0.88 -0.06 -5.44
N ASP A 206 -1.42 1.06 -5.94
CA ASP A 206 -0.75 1.89 -6.95
C ASP A 206 0.60 2.44 -6.48
N GLU A 207 0.75 2.77 -5.20
CA GLU A 207 2.01 3.22 -4.61
C GLU A 207 3.11 2.14 -4.65
N ALA A 208 2.73 0.85 -4.59
CA ALA A 208 3.67 -0.27 -4.65
C ALA A 208 4.36 -0.37 -6.01
N LEU A 209 3.77 0.17 -7.07
CA LEU A 209 4.35 0.16 -8.40
C LEU A 209 5.51 1.15 -8.57
N ILE A 210 5.53 2.24 -7.79
CA ILE A 210 6.42 3.38 -8.02
C ILE A 210 7.91 3.02 -7.93
N PRO A 211 8.40 2.31 -6.88
CA PRO A 211 9.82 1.96 -6.80
C PRO A 211 10.27 1.05 -7.95
N ALA A 212 9.51 -0.01 -8.25
CA ALA A 212 9.82 -0.94 -9.34
C ALA A 212 9.81 -0.24 -10.71
N TYR A 213 8.82 0.62 -10.96
CA TYR A 213 8.77 1.46 -12.17
C TYR A 213 10.01 2.33 -12.34
N ARG A 214 10.40 3.06 -11.27
CA ARG A 214 11.60 3.91 -11.28
C ARG A 214 12.89 3.11 -11.46
N GLY A 215 12.96 1.93 -10.85
CA GLY A 215 14.05 0.98 -11.01
C GLY A 215 14.05 0.25 -12.36
N LYS A 216 12.99 0.40 -13.17
CA LYS A 216 12.76 -0.33 -14.43
C LYS A 216 12.75 -1.87 -14.23
N ILE A 217 12.28 -2.34 -13.10
CA ILE A 217 12.22 -3.76 -12.76
C ILE A 217 10.93 -4.34 -13.35
N PRO A 218 10.97 -5.41 -14.14
CA PRO A 218 9.77 -6.12 -14.54
C PRO A 218 9.11 -6.78 -13.31
N LEU A 219 7.76 -6.78 -13.28
CA LEU A 219 7.00 -7.34 -12.17
C LEU A 219 6.03 -8.41 -12.72
N VAL A 220 5.83 -9.49 -11.98
CA VAL A 220 4.82 -10.51 -12.29
C VAL A 220 3.95 -10.74 -11.06
N ILE A 221 2.64 -10.68 -11.25
CA ILE A 221 1.64 -11.03 -10.23
C ILE A 221 1.28 -12.51 -10.40
N LYS A 222 1.41 -13.31 -9.36
CA LYS A 222 1.21 -14.76 -9.36
C LYS A 222 0.35 -15.21 -8.19
N ASN A 223 -0.31 -16.36 -8.35
CA ASN A 223 -1.11 -16.96 -7.30
C ASN A 223 -0.27 -17.92 -6.45
N THR A 224 -0.24 -17.70 -5.14
CA THR A 224 0.41 -18.59 -4.17
C THR A 224 -0.18 -20.01 -4.20
N ASN A 225 -1.49 -20.13 -4.44
CA ASN A 225 -2.21 -21.40 -4.48
C ASN A 225 -2.15 -22.09 -5.86
N ASN A 226 -1.72 -21.36 -6.90
CA ASN A 226 -1.57 -21.86 -8.27
C ASN A 226 -0.22 -21.42 -8.87
N PRO A 227 0.92 -21.88 -8.32
CA PRO A 227 2.25 -21.36 -8.67
C PRO A 227 2.67 -21.66 -10.12
N ASN A 228 2.01 -22.61 -10.78
CA ASN A 228 2.27 -22.96 -12.19
C ASN A 228 1.56 -22.02 -13.18
N HIS A 229 0.59 -21.21 -12.73
CA HIS A 229 -0.04 -20.23 -13.59
C HIS A 229 0.97 -19.12 -13.94
N PRO A 230 1.06 -18.68 -15.20
CA PRO A 230 2.05 -17.67 -15.61
C PRO A 230 1.86 -16.31 -14.93
N GLY A 231 0.68 -16.02 -14.45
CA GLY A 231 0.34 -14.73 -13.85
C GLY A 231 0.16 -13.61 -14.87
N THR A 232 0.20 -12.37 -14.39
CA THR A 232 0.19 -11.16 -15.23
C THR A 232 1.54 -10.46 -15.12
N LYS A 233 2.19 -10.20 -16.25
CA LYS A 233 3.44 -9.40 -16.30
C LYS A 233 3.13 -7.91 -16.35
N ILE A 234 3.88 -7.14 -15.57
CA ILE A 234 3.85 -5.68 -15.62
C ILE A 234 5.21 -5.19 -16.13
N ILE A 235 5.20 -4.52 -17.26
CA ILE A 235 6.37 -4.11 -18.04
C ILE A 235 6.39 -2.60 -18.28
N LEU A 236 7.52 -2.09 -18.76
CA LEU A 236 7.66 -0.65 -19.06
C LEU A 236 6.90 -0.23 -20.31
N ASN A 237 7.03 -1.02 -21.38
CA ASN A 237 6.41 -0.74 -22.68
C ASN A 237 6.03 -2.06 -23.35
N HIS A 238 4.91 -2.09 -24.05
CA HIS A 238 4.58 -3.22 -24.92
C HIS A 238 5.60 -3.38 -26.03
N THR A 239 5.91 -4.65 -26.33
CA THR A 239 6.78 -5.00 -27.46
C THR A 239 6.03 -5.06 -28.80
N ASP A 240 4.73 -5.34 -28.74
CA ASP A 240 3.84 -5.49 -29.90
C ASP A 240 2.76 -4.39 -29.97
N LYS A 241 1.97 -4.38 -31.04
CA LYS A 241 0.87 -3.44 -31.20
C LYS A 241 -0.12 -3.55 -30.05
N ALA A 242 -0.39 -2.41 -29.43
CA ALA A 242 -1.29 -2.29 -28.29
C ALA A 242 -2.66 -2.94 -28.57
N ILE A 243 -3.14 -3.72 -27.63
CA ILE A 243 -4.54 -4.15 -27.56
C ILE A 243 -5.37 -2.87 -27.35
N PRO A 244 -6.42 -2.63 -28.15
CA PRO A 244 -7.18 -1.38 -28.06
C PRO A 244 -7.81 -1.10 -26.70
N VAL A 245 -8.22 -2.15 -25.98
CA VAL A 245 -8.76 -2.10 -24.62
C VAL A 245 -8.12 -3.22 -23.82
N VAL A 246 -7.32 -2.87 -22.84
CA VAL A 246 -6.60 -3.84 -22.00
C VAL A 246 -7.48 -4.35 -20.86
N GLY A 247 -8.27 -3.47 -20.28
CA GLY A 247 -9.20 -3.81 -19.19
C GLY A 247 -10.19 -2.69 -18.93
N ILE A 248 -11.23 -3.01 -18.16
CA ILE A 248 -12.26 -2.07 -17.73
C ILE A 248 -12.37 -2.17 -16.22
N ALA A 249 -12.07 -1.07 -15.54
CA ALA A 249 -12.28 -0.93 -14.10
C ALA A 249 -13.40 0.06 -13.84
N GLY A 250 -14.12 -0.14 -12.74
CA GLY A 250 -15.15 0.76 -12.28
C GLY A 250 -15.26 0.66 -10.75
N ASP A 251 -15.64 1.75 -10.16
CA ASP A 251 -15.86 1.83 -8.72
C ASP A 251 -17.16 2.59 -8.46
N SER A 252 -17.70 2.50 -7.26
CA SER A 252 -18.95 3.12 -6.82
C SER A 252 -18.68 4.12 -5.70
N ASN A 253 -19.75 4.76 -5.24
CA ASN A 253 -19.71 5.74 -4.14
C ASN A 253 -18.96 7.02 -4.51
N PHE A 254 -19.19 7.50 -5.72
CA PHE A 254 -18.78 8.81 -6.18
C PHE A 254 -19.94 9.78 -6.18
N VAL A 255 -19.61 11.04 -5.95
CA VAL A 255 -20.51 12.18 -5.98
C VAL A 255 -19.98 13.17 -6.98
N SER A 256 -20.87 13.83 -7.70
CA SER A 256 -20.56 14.87 -8.66
C SER A 256 -21.05 16.25 -8.14
N ILE A 257 -20.13 17.21 -8.04
CA ILE A 257 -20.47 18.61 -7.83
C ILE A 257 -20.49 19.28 -9.20
N ASN A 258 -21.68 19.54 -9.71
CA ASN A 258 -21.89 20.14 -11.02
C ASN A 258 -22.13 21.64 -10.88
N MET A 259 -21.46 22.44 -11.71
CA MET A 259 -21.63 23.88 -11.72
C MET A 259 -21.58 24.44 -13.13
N SER A 260 -22.31 25.55 -13.36
CA SER A 260 -22.24 26.31 -14.59
C SER A 260 -22.10 27.80 -14.33
N LYS A 261 -21.35 28.45 -15.22
CA LYS A 261 -21.17 29.90 -15.26
C LYS A 261 -20.98 30.38 -16.66
N TYR A 262 -21.83 31.26 -17.12
CA TYR A 262 -21.71 31.85 -18.45
C TYR A 262 -20.37 32.58 -18.63
N LEU A 263 -19.68 32.30 -19.74
CA LEU A 263 -18.32 32.77 -20.03
C LEU A 263 -17.25 32.31 -19.04
N MET A 264 -17.47 31.16 -18.37
CA MET A 264 -16.51 30.55 -17.45
C MET A 264 -15.10 30.42 -18.07
N ASN A 265 -15.02 30.05 -19.35
CA ASN A 265 -13.75 29.87 -20.06
C ASN A 265 -12.95 31.16 -20.25
N ARG A 266 -13.56 32.33 -20.06
CA ARG A 266 -12.90 33.64 -20.12
C ARG A 266 -12.42 34.12 -18.73
N GLU A 267 -12.87 33.48 -17.68
CA GLU A 267 -12.49 33.86 -16.32
C GLU A 267 -11.14 33.22 -15.94
N VAL A 268 -10.09 34.04 -15.84
CA VAL A 268 -8.76 33.56 -15.46
C VAL A 268 -8.78 33.01 -14.03
N GLY A 269 -8.35 31.76 -13.90
CA GLY A 269 -8.20 31.10 -12.61
C GLY A 269 -9.50 30.55 -12.01
N PHE A 270 -10.57 30.43 -12.79
CA PHE A 270 -11.84 29.87 -12.33
C PHE A 270 -11.66 28.52 -11.61
N GLY A 271 -11.06 27.51 -12.27
CA GLY A 271 -10.80 26.20 -11.66
C GLY A 271 -9.96 26.28 -10.39
N ARG A 272 -8.96 27.16 -10.34
CA ARG A 272 -8.17 27.36 -9.10
C ARG A 272 -9.03 27.85 -7.93
N LYS A 273 -9.97 28.79 -8.18
CA LYS A 273 -10.85 29.30 -7.14
C LYS A 273 -11.80 28.22 -6.63
N VAL A 274 -12.28 27.34 -7.53
CA VAL A 274 -13.12 26.18 -7.16
C VAL A 274 -12.30 25.20 -6.30
N LEU A 275 -11.10 24.83 -6.75
CA LEU A 275 -10.23 23.92 -6.00
C LEU A 275 -9.79 24.50 -4.65
N GLN A 276 -9.66 25.82 -4.54
CA GLN A 276 -9.36 26.48 -3.27
C GLN A 276 -10.49 26.27 -2.23
N ILE A 277 -11.76 26.26 -2.65
CA ILE A 277 -12.89 25.95 -1.75
C ILE A 277 -12.75 24.52 -1.20
N LEU A 278 -12.40 23.55 -2.05
CA LEU A 278 -12.21 22.16 -1.61
C LEU A 278 -11.01 22.03 -0.67
N GLU A 279 -9.91 22.74 -0.96
CA GLU A 279 -8.72 22.76 -0.11
C GLU A 279 -9.03 23.34 1.28
N GLU A 280 -9.74 24.48 1.35
CA GLU A 280 -10.17 25.12 2.61
C GLU A 280 -11.07 24.19 3.46
N LEU A 281 -11.85 23.31 2.81
CA LEU A 281 -12.73 22.34 3.47
C LEU A 281 -12.04 20.96 3.69
N ASN A 282 -10.76 20.84 3.33
CA ASN A 282 -10.01 19.59 3.39
C ASN A 282 -10.75 18.45 2.68
N ILE A 283 -11.06 18.64 1.40
CA ILE A 283 -11.76 17.70 0.52
C ILE A 283 -10.85 17.30 -0.63
N ARG A 284 -10.63 16.01 -0.81
CA ARG A 284 -9.92 15.44 -1.95
C ARG A 284 -10.88 15.27 -3.12
N TRP A 285 -10.38 15.37 -4.32
CA TRP A 285 -11.14 15.19 -5.56
C TRP A 285 -10.41 14.23 -6.50
N GLU A 286 -11.16 13.60 -7.43
CA GLU A 286 -10.66 12.58 -8.35
C GLU A 286 -10.55 13.10 -9.77
N HIS A 287 -11.63 13.71 -10.29
CA HIS A 287 -11.70 14.25 -11.64
C HIS A 287 -12.35 15.63 -11.68
N MET A 288 -11.94 16.44 -12.65
CA MET A 288 -12.50 17.77 -12.86
C MET A 288 -12.74 18.00 -14.37
N PRO A 289 -13.76 17.34 -14.96
CA PRO A 289 -14.14 17.61 -16.33
C PRO A 289 -14.62 19.05 -16.51
N THR A 290 -14.19 19.69 -17.58
CA THR A 290 -14.54 21.09 -17.88
C THR A 290 -15.08 21.22 -19.29
N GLY A 291 -16.19 21.93 -19.44
CA GLY A 291 -16.71 22.41 -20.70
C GLY A 291 -16.38 23.90 -20.95
N ILE A 292 -17.16 24.56 -21.80
CA ILE A 292 -17.01 25.98 -22.06
C ILE A 292 -17.56 26.81 -20.89
N ASP A 293 -18.74 26.46 -20.42
CA ASP A 293 -19.49 27.16 -19.37
C ASP A 293 -19.83 26.23 -18.17
N ASP A 294 -19.35 24.97 -18.19
CA ASP A 294 -19.64 23.97 -17.19
C ASP A 294 -18.35 23.38 -16.62
N LEU A 295 -18.39 23.03 -15.35
CA LEU A 295 -17.34 22.31 -14.63
C LEU A 295 -17.99 21.34 -13.67
N SER A 296 -17.52 20.10 -13.67
CA SER A 296 -17.91 19.12 -12.67
C SER A 296 -16.68 18.72 -11.83
N ILE A 297 -16.90 18.43 -10.56
CA ILE A 297 -15.88 17.81 -9.70
C ILE A 297 -16.42 16.48 -9.24
N ILE A 298 -15.69 15.44 -9.51
CA ILE A 298 -15.99 14.07 -9.08
C ILE A 298 -15.11 13.77 -7.87
N LEU A 299 -15.72 13.30 -6.80
CA LEU A 299 -15.05 12.97 -5.54
C LEU A 299 -15.71 11.77 -4.86
N ARG A 300 -15.03 11.19 -3.88
CA ARG A 300 -15.58 10.11 -3.07
C ARG A 300 -16.69 10.63 -2.16
N GLU A 301 -17.81 9.91 -2.08
CA GLU A 301 -18.92 10.23 -1.16
C GLU A 301 -18.43 10.39 0.29
N SER A 302 -17.44 9.60 0.70
CA SER A 302 -16.82 9.66 2.04
C SER A 302 -16.12 10.98 2.37
N GLU A 303 -15.82 11.83 1.39
CA GLU A 303 -15.23 13.16 1.60
C GLU A 303 -16.28 14.18 2.03
N LEU A 304 -17.57 13.89 1.78
CA LEU A 304 -18.69 14.79 2.04
C LEU A 304 -19.42 14.45 3.34
N THR A 305 -19.97 15.50 3.93
CA THR A 305 -20.97 15.44 4.97
C THR A 305 -22.03 16.48 4.61
N PRO A 306 -23.28 16.38 5.09
CA PRO A 306 -24.31 17.38 4.78
C PRO A 306 -23.88 18.83 5.05
N ILE A 307 -23.06 19.03 6.09
CA ILE A 307 -22.53 20.37 6.44
C ILE A 307 -21.52 20.84 5.38
N LYS A 308 -20.63 19.95 4.90
CA LYS A 308 -19.67 20.29 3.84
C LYS A 308 -20.38 20.58 2.51
N GLU A 309 -21.43 19.83 2.18
CA GLU A 309 -22.23 20.03 0.96
C GLU A 309 -22.89 21.42 0.94
N GLU A 310 -23.56 21.77 2.01
CA GLU A 310 -24.17 23.11 2.14
C GLU A 310 -23.11 24.22 2.03
N GLU A 311 -21.96 24.02 2.66
CA GLU A 311 -20.89 25.00 2.66
C GLU A 311 -20.24 25.14 1.28
N ILE A 312 -20.03 24.04 0.55
CA ILE A 312 -19.53 24.07 -0.84
C ILE A 312 -20.48 24.87 -1.72
N LEU A 313 -21.77 24.51 -1.73
CA LEU A 313 -22.77 25.19 -2.55
C LEU A 313 -22.88 26.67 -2.20
N ARG A 314 -22.81 27.02 -0.91
CA ARG A 314 -22.81 28.40 -0.44
C ARG A 314 -21.59 29.17 -0.97
N GLN A 315 -20.39 28.61 -0.87
CA GLN A 315 -19.14 29.25 -1.32
C GLN A 315 -19.06 29.36 -2.84
N LEU A 316 -19.52 28.37 -3.58
CA LEU A 316 -19.60 28.44 -5.04
C LEU A 316 -20.49 29.59 -5.51
N ARG A 317 -21.65 29.80 -4.87
CA ARG A 317 -22.55 30.88 -5.19
C ARG A 317 -22.04 32.26 -4.75
N GLN A 318 -21.44 32.35 -3.57
CA GLN A 318 -21.04 33.65 -2.99
C GLN A 318 -19.64 34.11 -3.42
N LYS A 319 -18.64 33.20 -3.51
CA LYS A 319 -17.26 33.58 -3.82
C LYS A 319 -16.95 33.53 -5.31
N ILE A 320 -17.59 32.58 -6.03
CA ILE A 320 -17.32 32.34 -7.46
C ILE A 320 -18.42 32.88 -8.35
N GLU A 321 -19.60 33.12 -7.76
CA GLU A 321 -20.76 33.64 -8.47
C GLU A 321 -21.17 32.76 -9.66
N VAL A 322 -21.28 31.42 -9.39
CA VAL A 322 -21.78 30.47 -10.38
C VAL A 322 -23.29 30.71 -10.61
N ASP A 323 -23.72 30.50 -11.85
CA ASP A 323 -25.15 30.65 -12.20
C ASP A 323 -25.98 29.48 -11.66
N HIS A 324 -25.38 28.27 -11.65
CA HIS A 324 -25.99 27.07 -11.09
C HIS A 324 -24.93 26.20 -10.39
N ALA A 325 -25.32 25.56 -9.30
CA ALA A 325 -24.52 24.53 -8.63
C ALA A 325 -25.42 23.53 -7.92
N GLU A 326 -25.13 22.26 -8.11
CA GLU A 326 -25.81 21.13 -7.48
C GLU A 326 -24.86 20.00 -7.15
N ILE A 327 -25.27 19.09 -6.28
CA ILE A 327 -24.53 17.87 -5.92
C ILE A 327 -25.41 16.67 -6.25
N GLU A 328 -24.87 15.73 -7.02
CA GLU A 328 -25.51 14.47 -7.41
C GLU A 328 -24.76 13.30 -6.75
N HIS A 329 -25.54 12.43 -6.08
CA HIS A 329 -25.07 11.21 -5.42
C HIS A 329 -25.21 9.96 -6.29
#